data_57b10817d836fcd2d246734a712ff722
#
_entry.id   57b10817d836fcd2d246734a712ff722
#
_cell.length_a   1.000
_cell.length_b   1.000
_cell.length_c   1.000
_cell.angle_alpha   90.00
_cell.angle_beta   90.00
_cell.angle_gamma   90.00
#
_symmetry.space_group_name_H-M   'P 1'
#
loop_
_entity.id
_entity.type
_entity.pdbx_description
1 polymer ?
#
loop_
_entity_poly.entity_id
_entity_poly.type
_entity_poly.pdbx_seq_one_letter_code
_entity_poly.pdbx_strand_id
1 'polypeptide(L)'
;MSQSVLRSLGRVAAATLLALAFHAAAQPAPLGAITPENFKKQKPAPFSLTGTWQHELKGPQSWKFVPEKFDLTPEAQKHYDAGKKALAENKVYRDDIGQCWPAGMPLIMTRVWPFVLLQEPTALYMISGFMNSLRIIYLDGRPHSDPDVVVPSFNGESIGHFEGDTLVVDTKYFPGHHHWMDQGGASIPASDQLHIVERMKLIENGETLQIEYTMTDPKSWKGDWVMTKRFNRLHDTDIAEVECTPDLNENLPATSSQSLVK
;
A
#
# COMPACT_ATOMS: atom_id res chain seq x y z
N MET A 1 60.52 -65.44 35.01
CA MET A 1 60.71 -64.69 36.28
C MET A 1 60.49 -63.19 35.90
N SER A 2 59.57 -62.54 36.69
CA SER A 2 59.40 -61.14 37.00
C SER A 2 59.03 -60.18 35.82
N GLN A 3 57.83 -59.88 35.67
CA GLN A 3 56.92 -58.82 36.20
C GLN A 3 57.53 -57.41 36.18
N SER A 4 56.89 -56.53 35.41
CA SER A 4 56.49 -55.27 35.92
C SER A 4 55.45 -54.63 35.02
N VAL A 5 54.27 -54.45 35.56
CA VAL A 5 53.12 -53.80 35.02
C VAL A 5 53.28 -52.28 35.22
N LEU A 6 53.33 -51.51 34.18
CA LEU A 6 53.16 -50.04 34.30
C LEU A 6 51.74 -49.64 33.86
N ARG A 7 50.99 -49.18 34.85
CA ARG A 7 49.65 -48.54 34.63
C ARG A 7 49.87 -47.16 34.11
N SER A 8 49.39 -46.88 32.89
CA SER A 8 49.21 -45.52 32.41
C SER A 8 47.78 -45.06 32.70
N LEU A 9 47.66 -44.10 33.60
CA LEU A 9 46.42 -43.38 33.92
C LEU A 9 46.14 -42.38 32.78
N GLY A 10 45.21 -42.75 31.93
CA GLY A 10 44.64 -41.84 30.95
C GLY A 10 43.68 -40.86 31.66
N ARG A 11 44.02 -39.56 31.68
CA ARG A 11 43.12 -38.50 32.10
C ARG A 11 42.14 -38.23 30.94
N VAL A 12 40.88 -38.63 31.14
CA VAL A 12 39.78 -38.20 30.26
C VAL A 12 39.39 -36.81 30.72
N ALA A 13 39.72 -35.80 29.92
CA ALA A 13 39.23 -34.45 30.11
C ALA A 13 37.80 -34.40 29.50
N ALA A 14 36.80 -34.41 30.36
CA ALA A 14 35.42 -34.14 29.94
C ALA A 14 35.27 -32.64 29.64
N ALA A 15 35.27 -32.30 28.35
CA ALA A 15 34.91 -30.96 27.88
C ALA A 15 33.37 -30.82 27.94
N THR A 16 32.88 -30.20 29.01
CA THR A 16 31.46 -29.77 29.11
C THR A 16 31.24 -28.60 28.18
N LEU A 17 30.67 -28.85 26.97
CA LEU A 17 30.13 -27.84 26.14
C LEU A 17 28.86 -27.27 26.80
N LEU A 18 28.99 -26.10 27.43
CA LEU A 18 27.83 -25.27 27.78
C LEU A 18 27.22 -24.76 26.50
N ALA A 19 26.17 -25.41 26.01
CA ALA A 19 25.28 -24.88 25.00
C ALA A 19 24.49 -23.71 25.63
N LEU A 20 24.95 -22.49 25.42
CA LEU A 20 24.16 -21.29 25.68
C LEU A 20 22.97 -21.29 24.69
N ALA A 21 21.85 -21.85 25.12
CA ALA A 21 20.59 -21.68 24.45
C ALA A 21 20.20 -20.19 24.53
N PHE A 22 20.50 -19.42 23.51
CA PHE A 22 19.88 -18.12 23.32
C PHE A 22 18.37 -18.38 23.13
N HIS A 23 17.63 -18.28 24.22
CA HIS A 23 16.20 -18.10 24.14
C HIS A 23 16.01 -16.73 23.48
N ALA A 24 15.75 -16.69 22.17
CA ALA A 24 15.16 -15.53 21.55
C ALA A 24 13.84 -15.32 22.30
N ALA A 25 13.80 -14.33 23.18
CA ALA A 25 12.56 -13.91 23.81
C ALA A 25 11.64 -13.52 22.65
N ALA A 26 10.55 -14.26 22.48
CA ALA A 26 9.55 -13.92 21.51
C ALA A 26 9.14 -12.46 21.77
N GLN A 27 9.33 -11.60 20.80
CA GLN A 27 8.89 -10.22 20.94
C GLN A 27 7.37 -10.24 21.18
N PRO A 28 6.89 -9.51 22.18
CA PRO A 28 5.45 -9.45 22.41
C PRO A 28 4.77 -8.98 21.14
N ALA A 29 3.65 -9.61 20.82
CA ALA A 29 2.83 -9.20 19.69
C ALA A 29 2.56 -7.68 19.76
N PRO A 30 2.59 -6.96 18.63
CA PRO A 30 2.35 -5.52 18.63
C PRO A 30 0.96 -5.24 19.21
N LEU A 31 0.85 -4.18 20.00
CA LEU A 31 -0.45 -3.73 20.52
C LEU A 31 -1.35 -3.30 19.36
N GLY A 32 -2.65 -3.44 19.53
CA GLY A 32 -3.60 -2.85 18.61
C GLY A 32 -3.39 -1.32 18.51
N ALA A 33 -3.58 -0.75 17.32
CA ALA A 33 -3.31 0.67 17.08
C ALA A 33 -4.07 1.59 18.05
N ILE A 34 -5.32 1.30 18.31
CA ILE A 34 -6.22 2.14 19.13
C ILE A 34 -6.34 1.69 20.60
N THR A 35 -5.31 1.08 21.17
CA THR A 35 -5.33 0.72 22.59
C THR A 35 -4.79 1.85 23.48
N PRO A 36 -5.38 2.09 24.67
CA PRO A 36 -4.89 3.11 25.59
C PRO A 36 -3.42 2.92 25.98
N GLU A 37 -2.97 1.68 26.07
CA GLU A 37 -1.59 1.30 26.37
C GLU A 37 -0.63 1.71 25.24
N ASN A 38 -1.07 1.58 23.98
CA ASN A 38 -0.26 2.00 22.83
C ASN A 38 -0.24 3.53 22.72
N PHE A 39 -1.36 4.19 22.91
CA PHE A 39 -1.44 5.66 22.90
C PHE A 39 -0.48 6.32 23.89
N LYS A 40 -0.36 5.78 25.12
CA LYS A 40 0.53 6.31 26.16
C LYS A 40 2.01 6.26 25.79
N LYS A 41 2.39 5.41 24.85
CA LYS A 41 3.79 5.25 24.40
C LYS A 41 4.18 6.24 23.32
N GLN A 42 3.21 6.89 22.71
CA GLN A 42 3.46 7.75 21.54
C GLN A 42 3.80 9.16 21.97
N LYS A 43 4.69 9.78 21.19
CA LYS A 43 4.93 11.22 21.26
C LYS A 43 3.81 11.95 20.47
N PRO A 44 3.45 13.17 20.88
CA PRO A 44 2.55 13.99 20.08
C PRO A 44 3.07 14.13 18.65
N ALA A 45 2.17 13.97 17.66
CA ALA A 45 2.51 14.23 16.27
C ALA A 45 2.84 15.73 16.06
N PRO A 46 3.79 16.05 15.18
CA PRO A 46 4.18 17.46 14.93
C PRO A 46 3.06 18.28 14.27
N PHE A 47 2.15 17.63 13.56
CA PHE A 47 0.98 18.22 12.90
C PHE A 47 -0.11 17.17 12.73
N SER A 48 -1.31 17.61 12.33
CA SER A 48 -2.44 16.70 12.07
C SER A 48 -2.94 16.84 10.64
N LEU A 49 -3.12 15.69 10.00
CA LEU A 49 -3.75 15.57 8.68
C LEU A 49 -5.27 15.41 8.77
N THR A 50 -5.85 15.36 9.97
CA THR A 50 -7.29 15.19 10.16
C THR A 50 -8.09 16.21 9.37
N GLY A 51 -9.06 15.74 8.60
CA GLY A 51 -9.94 16.56 7.78
C GLY A 51 -10.52 15.79 6.60
N THR A 52 -11.44 16.44 5.91
CA THR A 52 -12.02 15.96 4.65
C THR A 52 -11.26 16.57 3.48
N TRP A 53 -10.89 15.75 2.54
CA TRP A 53 -9.99 16.10 1.45
C TRP A 53 -10.58 15.74 0.10
N GLN A 54 -10.48 16.66 -0.85
CA GLN A 54 -10.92 16.46 -2.23
C GLN A 54 -9.73 16.57 -3.18
N HIS A 55 -9.59 15.59 -4.07
CA HIS A 55 -8.55 15.60 -5.10
C HIS A 55 -8.66 16.87 -5.98
N GLU A 56 -7.54 17.56 -6.17
CA GLU A 56 -7.45 18.71 -7.07
C GLU A 56 -7.39 18.24 -8.52
N LEU A 57 -8.49 18.39 -9.24
CA LEU A 57 -8.63 17.93 -10.62
C LEU A 57 -8.16 19.02 -11.59
N LYS A 58 -6.88 19.04 -11.92
CA LYS A 58 -6.25 19.97 -12.87
C LYS A 58 -5.66 19.20 -14.07
N GLY A 59 -6.44 19.07 -15.13
CA GLY A 59 -6.01 18.44 -16.37
C GLY A 59 -5.93 16.90 -16.33
N PRO A 60 -5.54 16.27 -17.46
CA PRO A 60 -5.61 14.81 -17.63
C PRO A 60 -4.72 14.00 -16.69
N GLN A 61 -3.58 14.57 -16.27
CA GLN A 61 -2.63 13.88 -15.38
C GLN A 61 -3.15 13.76 -13.94
N SER A 62 -4.16 14.55 -13.56
CA SER A 62 -4.77 14.42 -12.24
C SER A 62 -5.34 13.04 -12.00
N TRP A 63 -5.90 12.41 -13.02
CA TRP A 63 -6.58 11.12 -12.96
C TRP A 63 -5.67 9.90 -13.05
N LYS A 64 -4.35 10.10 -13.17
CA LYS A 64 -3.41 9.03 -13.50
C LYS A 64 -2.31 8.89 -12.46
N PHE A 65 -1.87 7.67 -12.24
CA PHE A 65 -0.63 7.33 -11.56
C PHE A 65 0.42 6.77 -12.53
N VAL A 66 0.37 7.21 -13.77
CA VAL A 66 1.30 6.83 -14.84
C VAL A 66 2.03 8.08 -15.31
N PRO A 67 3.37 8.13 -15.29
CA PRO A 67 4.13 9.27 -15.77
C PRO A 67 3.99 9.43 -17.30
N GLU A 68 4.36 10.58 -17.82
CA GLU A 68 4.31 10.83 -19.28
C GLU A 68 5.24 9.93 -20.09
N LYS A 69 6.37 9.54 -19.48
CA LYS A 69 7.34 8.63 -20.08
C LYS A 69 7.59 7.48 -19.12
N PHE A 70 7.50 6.27 -19.62
CA PHE A 70 7.70 5.05 -18.85
C PHE A 70 8.24 3.93 -19.73
N ASP A 71 8.85 2.93 -19.11
CA ASP A 71 9.39 1.72 -19.74
C ASP A 71 8.74 0.50 -19.07
N LEU A 72 7.85 -0.17 -19.78
CA LEU A 72 7.11 -1.32 -19.28
C LEU A 72 7.91 -2.62 -19.48
N THR A 73 7.65 -3.59 -18.63
CA THR A 73 8.07 -4.95 -18.87
C THR A 73 7.31 -5.54 -20.07
N PRO A 74 7.82 -6.58 -20.73
CA PRO A 74 7.10 -7.20 -21.85
C PRO A 74 5.70 -7.70 -21.50
N GLU A 75 5.48 -8.11 -20.25
CA GLU A 75 4.16 -8.56 -19.79
C GLU A 75 3.20 -7.38 -19.58
N ALA A 76 3.62 -6.34 -18.89
CA ALA A 76 2.82 -5.15 -18.73
C ALA A 76 2.52 -4.45 -20.06
N GLN A 77 3.47 -4.49 -21.01
CA GLN A 77 3.30 -3.94 -22.35
C GLN A 77 2.14 -4.60 -23.12
N LYS A 78 1.95 -5.93 -22.96
CA LYS A 78 0.80 -6.63 -23.59
C LYS A 78 -0.54 -6.08 -23.10
N HIS A 79 -0.67 -5.86 -21.78
CA HIS A 79 -1.88 -5.29 -21.21
C HIS A 79 -2.10 -3.84 -21.68
N TYR A 80 -1.04 -3.05 -21.71
CA TYR A 80 -1.07 -1.68 -22.19
C TYR A 80 -1.53 -1.58 -23.64
N ASP A 81 -0.96 -2.42 -24.52
CA ASP A 81 -1.31 -2.45 -25.94
C ASP A 81 -2.75 -2.93 -26.16
N ALA A 82 -3.19 -3.94 -25.41
CA ALA A 82 -4.56 -4.43 -25.45
C ALA A 82 -5.55 -3.34 -24.98
N GLY A 83 -5.21 -2.61 -23.93
CA GLY A 83 -6.01 -1.47 -23.46
C GLY A 83 -6.12 -0.35 -24.49
N LYS A 84 -5.01 0.02 -25.13
CA LYS A 84 -5.01 1.01 -26.22
C LYS A 84 -5.85 0.57 -27.42
N LYS A 85 -5.75 -0.71 -27.80
CA LYS A 85 -6.55 -1.27 -28.89
C LYS A 85 -8.04 -1.20 -28.54
N ALA A 86 -8.43 -1.62 -27.35
CA ALA A 86 -9.82 -1.55 -26.92
C ALA A 86 -10.36 -0.12 -26.94
N LEU A 87 -9.58 0.84 -26.45
CA LEU A 87 -9.95 2.25 -26.46
C LEU A 87 -10.15 2.78 -27.89
N ALA A 88 -9.28 2.41 -28.84
CA ALA A 88 -9.43 2.78 -30.25
C ALA A 88 -10.70 2.19 -30.90
N GLU A 89 -11.22 1.08 -30.35
CA GLU A 89 -12.46 0.43 -30.76
C GLU A 89 -13.69 0.93 -29.95
N ASN A 90 -13.55 1.97 -29.12
CA ASN A 90 -14.56 2.46 -28.18
C ASN A 90 -15.04 1.37 -27.19
N LYS A 91 -14.11 0.53 -26.74
CA LYS A 91 -14.33 -0.54 -25.76
C LYS A 91 -13.51 -0.29 -24.52
N VAL A 92 -13.92 -0.86 -23.40
CA VAL A 92 -13.14 -0.90 -22.16
C VAL A 92 -12.36 -2.21 -22.14
N TYR A 93 -11.04 -2.14 -21.94
CA TYR A 93 -10.20 -3.34 -21.85
C TYR A 93 -10.51 -4.15 -20.60
N ARG A 94 -10.59 -3.45 -19.46
CA ARG A 94 -10.93 -4.05 -18.16
C ARG A 94 -11.77 -3.07 -17.37
N ASP A 95 -12.74 -3.60 -16.67
CA ASP A 95 -13.63 -2.84 -15.79
C ASP A 95 -13.73 -3.49 -14.41
N ASP A 96 -12.56 -3.69 -13.78
CA ASP A 96 -12.52 -4.31 -12.46
C ASP A 96 -13.30 -3.46 -11.43
N ILE A 97 -13.26 -2.13 -11.55
CA ILE A 97 -14.04 -1.22 -10.70
C ILE A 97 -15.53 -1.38 -10.93
N GLY A 98 -15.98 -1.47 -12.18
CA GLY A 98 -17.39 -1.74 -12.50
C GLY A 98 -17.87 -3.11 -12.03
N GLN A 99 -16.94 -4.07 -11.84
CA GLN A 99 -17.19 -5.36 -11.23
C GLN A 99 -17.01 -5.36 -9.70
N CYS A 100 -16.91 -4.18 -9.11
CA CYS A 100 -16.76 -3.96 -7.67
C CYS A 100 -15.45 -4.48 -7.07
N TRP A 101 -14.40 -4.68 -7.87
CA TRP A 101 -13.07 -4.83 -7.30
C TRP A 101 -12.59 -3.52 -6.70
N PRO A 102 -11.98 -3.53 -5.51
CA PRO A 102 -11.48 -2.30 -4.89
C PRO A 102 -10.48 -1.57 -5.78
N ALA A 103 -10.58 -0.24 -5.83
CA ALA A 103 -9.61 0.57 -6.56
C ALA A 103 -8.19 0.41 -5.99
N GLY A 104 -8.07 0.35 -4.67
CA GLY A 104 -6.81 0.21 -3.96
C GLY A 104 -5.85 1.38 -4.13
N MET A 105 -4.72 1.33 -3.43
CA MET A 105 -3.64 2.30 -3.60
C MET A 105 -2.81 1.99 -4.86
N PRO A 106 -2.39 2.99 -5.64
CA PRO A 106 -2.63 4.42 -5.43
C PRO A 106 -3.94 4.91 -6.08
N LEU A 107 -4.65 4.06 -6.84
CA LEU A 107 -5.74 4.47 -7.73
C LEU A 107 -6.92 5.10 -6.98
N ILE A 108 -7.18 4.67 -5.74
CA ILE A 108 -8.21 5.27 -4.87
C ILE A 108 -8.01 6.78 -4.69
N MET A 109 -6.78 7.26 -4.72
CA MET A 109 -6.41 8.66 -4.55
C MET A 109 -6.73 9.54 -5.78
N THR A 110 -7.21 8.96 -6.87
CA THR A 110 -7.65 9.71 -8.06
C THR A 110 -9.17 9.74 -8.23
N ARG A 111 -9.91 9.21 -7.25
CA ARG A 111 -11.37 9.22 -7.33
C ARG A 111 -11.93 10.62 -7.11
N VAL A 112 -13.11 10.87 -7.68
CA VAL A 112 -13.82 12.15 -7.56
C VAL A 112 -14.47 12.35 -6.20
N TRP A 113 -14.67 11.27 -5.46
CA TRP A 113 -15.25 11.32 -4.12
C TRP A 113 -14.21 11.78 -3.10
N PRO A 114 -14.61 12.62 -2.14
CA PRO A 114 -13.72 13.01 -1.05
C PRO A 114 -13.40 11.82 -0.15
N PHE A 115 -12.32 11.97 0.61
CA PHE A 115 -11.95 11.05 1.68
C PHE A 115 -11.67 11.82 2.96
N VAL A 116 -11.85 11.15 4.08
CA VAL A 116 -11.52 11.66 5.41
C VAL A 116 -10.21 11.05 5.88
N LEU A 117 -9.37 11.86 6.47
CA LEU A 117 -8.25 11.43 7.30
C LEU A 117 -8.60 11.66 8.76
N LEU A 118 -8.47 10.62 9.59
CA LEU A 118 -8.60 10.69 11.04
C LEU A 118 -7.27 10.25 11.64
N GLN A 119 -6.57 11.21 12.25
CA GLN A 119 -5.24 10.97 12.82
C GLN A 119 -5.34 10.74 14.31
N GLU A 120 -4.95 9.55 14.73
CA GLU A 120 -4.75 9.14 16.12
C GLU A 120 -3.25 9.05 16.43
N PRO A 121 -2.83 9.00 17.69
CA PRO A 121 -1.41 8.95 18.04
C PRO A 121 -0.64 7.78 17.41
N THR A 122 -1.31 6.69 17.11
CA THR A 122 -0.72 5.41 16.67
C THR A 122 -1.09 5.03 15.25
N ALA A 123 -2.03 5.73 14.62
CA ALA A 123 -2.47 5.42 13.27
C ALA A 123 -3.15 6.62 12.61
N LEU A 124 -3.03 6.68 11.29
CA LEU A 124 -3.83 7.54 10.43
C LEU A 124 -4.81 6.66 9.66
N TYR A 125 -6.10 6.92 9.82
CA TYR A 125 -7.17 6.24 9.10
C TYR A 125 -7.60 7.08 7.91
N MET A 126 -7.53 6.50 6.72
CA MET A 126 -8.15 7.08 5.53
C MET A 126 -9.45 6.33 5.25
N ILE A 127 -10.54 7.07 5.25
CA ILE A 127 -11.88 6.56 4.95
C ILE A 127 -12.34 7.24 3.66
N SER A 128 -12.51 6.47 2.60
CA SER A 128 -13.06 6.95 1.35
C SER A 128 -14.51 6.49 1.22
N GLY A 129 -15.42 7.38 0.87
CA GLY A 129 -16.79 7.01 0.54
C GLY A 129 -16.88 6.12 -0.70
N PHE A 130 -15.88 6.16 -1.58
CA PHE A 130 -15.86 5.32 -2.76
C PHE A 130 -15.60 3.86 -2.38
N MET A 131 -16.62 3.00 -2.57
CA MET A 131 -16.61 1.57 -2.24
C MET A 131 -16.28 1.31 -0.76
N ASN A 132 -16.61 2.23 0.13
CA ASN A 132 -16.38 2.12 1.58
C ASN A 132 -14.94 1.71 1.93
N SER A 133 -13.97 2.28 1.21
CA SER A 133 -12.57 1.87 1.33
C SER A 133 -11.93 2.44 2.59
N LEU A 134 -11.37 1.55 3.41
CA LEU A 134 -10.59 1.87 4.60
C LEU A 134 -9.12 1.55 4.36
N ARG A 135 -8.23 2.52 4.65
CA ARG A 135 -6.79 2.32 4.74
C ARG A 135 -6.29 2.71 6.11
N ILE A 136 -5.43 1.90 6.69
CA ILE A 136 -4.78 2.19 7.98
C ILE A 136 -3.29 2.38 7.74
N ILE A 137 -2.76 3.51 8.19
CA ILE A 137 -1.33 3.81 8.21
C ILE A 137 -0.88 3.77 9.68
N TYR A 138 -0.07 2.79 10.04
CA TYR A 138 0.41 2.63 11.41
C TYR A 138 1.52 3.63 11.71
N LEU A 139 1.42 4.36 12.83
CA LEU A 139 2.33 5.43 13.25
C LEU A 139 3.07 5.09 14.56
N ASP A 140 2.94 3.88 15.06
CA ASP A 140 3.45 3.45 16.37
C ASP A 140 4.85 2.84 16.30
N GLY A 141 5.53 2.98 15.17
CA GLY A 141 6.91 2.52 14.98
C GLY A 141 7.05 1.01 14.78
N ARG A 142 5.95 0.29 14.53
CA ARG A 142 6.02 -1.12 14.17
C ARG A 142 6.70 -1.33 12.83
N PRO A 143 7.41 -2.44 12.61
CA PRO A 143 7.86 -2.84 11.28
C PRO A 143 6.69 -3.35 10.44
N HIS A 144 6.92 -3.53 9.14
CA HIS A 144 6.02 -4.33 8.30
C HIS A 144 5.88 -5.75 8.84
N SER A 145 4.71 -6.33 8.59
CA SER A 145 4.42 -7.73 8.92
C SER A 145 5.38 -8.67 8.19
N ASP A 146 5.53 -9.86 8.74
CA ASP A 146 6.27 -10.93 8.08
C ASP A 146 5.59 -11.29 6.76
N PRO A 147 6.32 -11.30 5.62
CA PRO A 147 5.74 -11.64 4.32
C PRO A 147 5.08 -13.02 4.27
N ASP A 148 5.51 -13.96 5.14
CA ASP A 148 4.95 -15.32 5.16
C ASP A 148 3.57 -15.40 5.84
N VAL A 149 3.17 -14.34 6.57
CA VAL A 149 1.90 -14.34 7.32
C VAL A 149 0.96 -13.20 6.93
N VAL A 150 1.45 -12.17 6.25
CA VAL A 150 0.65 -11.02 5.84
C VAL A 150 -0.35 -11.42 4.75
N VAL A 151 -1.59 -10.95 4.89
CA VAL A 151 -2.59 -11.10 3.85
C VAL A 151 -2.57 -9.87 2.95
N PRO A 152 -2.22 -9.99 1.66
CA PRO A 152 -2.21 -8.86 0.74
C PRO A 152 -3.59 -8.20 0.63
N SER A 153 -3.60 -6.88 0.51
CA SER A 153 -4.83 -6.11 0.35
C SER A 153 -4.67 -5.03 -0.73
N PHE A 154 -5.79 -4.54 -1.28
CA PHE A 154 -5.76 -3.51 -2.32
C PHE A 154 -5.21 -2.17 -1.82
N ASN A 155 -5.27 -1.88 -0.53
CA ASN A 155 -4.64 -0.71 0.07
C ASN A 155 -3.22 -1.00 0.60
N GLY A 156 -2.76 -2.24 0.53
CA GLY A 156 -1.48 -2.68 1.09
C GLY A 156 -1.42 -2.58 2.61
N GLU A 157 -0.27 -2.86 3.18
CA GLU A 157 0.08 -2.55 4.57
C GLU A 157 0.94 -1.30 4.58
N SER A 158 0.53 -0.29 5.36
CA SER A 158 1.16 1.02 5.40
C SER A 158 1.75 1.31 6.78
N ILE A 159 3.04 1.67 6.80
CA ILE A 159 3.76 2.09 8.01
C ILE A 159 4.24 3.52 7.80
N GLY A 160 3.99 4.40 8.76
CA GLY A 160 4.35 5.81 8.66
C GLY A 160 5.21 6.31 9.82
N HIS A 161 6.01 7.34 9.54
CA HIS A 161 6.75 8.08 10.55
C HIS A 161 6.90 9.55 10.13
N PHE A 162 7.05 10.43 11.11
CA PHE A 162 7.20 11.87 10.86
C PHE A 162 8.68 12.26 10.67
N GLU A 163 8.94 13.03 9.62
CA GLU A 163 10.19 13.72 9.33
C GLU A 163 9.94 15.23 9.29
N GLY A 164 10.03 15.89 10.44
CA GLY A 164 9.72 17.32 10.55
C GLY A 164 8.26 17.62 10.20
N ASP A 165 8.03 18.35 9.10
CA ASP A 165 6.71 18.72 8.59
C ASP A 165 6.11 17.72 7.59
N THR A 166 6.72 16.57 7.45
CA THR A 166 6.35 15.55 6.46
C THR A 166 6.05 14.23 7.15
N LEU A 167 4.91 13.62 6.83
CA LEU A 167 4.63 12.22 7.14
C LEU A 167 5.14 11.37 5.96
N VAL A 168 6.08 10.48 6.25
CA VAL A 168 6.59 9.49 5.28
C VAL A 168 5.87 8.17 5.53
N VAL A 169 5.31 7.59 4.47
CA VAL A 169 4.56 6.33 4.52
C VAL A 169 5.16 5.33 3.55
N ASP A 170 5.48 4.15 4.03
CA ASP A 170 5.93 2.99 3.25
C ASP A 170 4.78 1.99 3.14
N THR A 171 4.45 1.55 1.90
CA THR A 171 3.32 0.66 1.66
C THR A 171 3.71 -0.49 0.75
N LYS A 172 3.40 -1.71 1.20
CA LYS A 172 3.72 -2.99 0.54
C LYS A 172 2.55 -3.96 0.64
N TYR A 173 2.73 -5.17 0.11
CA TYR A 173 1.81 -6.30 0.19
C TYR A 173 0.48 -6.06 -0.51
N PHE A 174 0.60 -5.71 -1.79
CA PHE A 174 -0.53 -5.59 -2.70
C PHE A 174 -0.90 -6.96 -3.33
N PRO A 175 -2.15 -7.14 -3.77
CA PRO A 175 -2.52 -8.33 -4.54
C PRO A 175 -1.93 -8.26 -5.94
N GLY A 176 -1.52 -9.40 -6.49
CA GLY A 176 -0.99 -9.48 -7.85
C GLY A 176 -2.06 -9.61 -8.94
N HIS A 177 -3.32 -9.28 -8.66
CA HIS A 177 -4.45 -9.43 -9.58
C HIS A 177 -5.52 -8.36 -9.34
N HIS A 178 -6.28 -8.04 -10.37
CA HIS A 178 -7.36 -7.02 -10.34
C HIS A 178 -6.92 -5.64 -9.83
N HIS A 179 -5.62 -5.35 -9.89
CA HIS A 179 -5.03 -4.12 -9.41
C HIS A 179 -4.30 -3.40 -10.55
N TRP A 180 -4.58 -2.13 -10.76
CA TRP A 180 -4.17 -1.38 -11.94
C TRP A 180 -3.71 0.03 -11.58
N MET A 181 -2.75 0.57 -12.35
CA MET A 181 -2.23 1.93 -12.17
C MET A 181 -3.05 2.99 -12.88
N ASP A 182 -3.84 2.61 -13.86
CA ASP A 182 -4.71 3.51 -14.63
C ASP A 182 -6.02 2.81 -14.98
N GLN A 183 -7.12 3.50 -14.75
CA GLN A 183 -8.46 3.02 -15.11
C GLN A 183 -8.92 3.57 -16.48
N GLY A 184 -8.32 4.65 -16.98
CA GLY A 184 -8.87 5.48 -18.05
C GLY A 184 -8.46 5.12 -19.45
N GLY A 185 -7.87 3.96 -19.71
CA GLY A 185 -7.57 3.66 -21.11
C GLY A 185 -6.49 2.62 -21.35
N ALA A 186 -5.26 2.88 -21.01
CA ALA A 186 -4.19 1.91 -21.17
C ALA A 186 -3.92 1.25 -19.82
N SER A 187 -4.44 0.06 -19.64
CA SER A 187 -4.33 -0.65 -18.36
C SER A 187 -2.91 -1.15 -18.13
N ILE A 188 -2.24 -0.63 -17.12
CA ILE A 188 -0.94 -1.10 -16.65
C ILE A 188 -1.19 -1.84 -15.34
N PRO A 189 -0.84 -3.13 -15.24
CA PRO A 189 -1.06 -3.90 -14.03
C PRO A 189 -0.16 -3.40 -12.90
N ALA A 190 -0.68 -3.42 -11.69
CA ALA A 190 0.10 -3.37 -10.46
C ALA A 190 0.26 -4.79 -9.94
N SER A 191 1.51 -5.19 -9.63
CA SER A 191 1.80 -6.54 -9.18
C SER A 191 1.86 -6.64 -7.65
N ASP A 192 2.11 -7.85 -7.17
CA ASP A 192 2.42 -8.14 -5.76
C ASP A 192 3.78 -7.57 -5.31
N GLN A 193 4.58 -7.03 -6.25
CA GLN A 193 5.85 -6.36 -5.96
C GLN A 193 5.73 -4.83 -6.00
N LEU A 194 4.51 -4.30 -6.18
CA LEU A 194 4.29 -2.86 -6.04
C LEU A 194 4.74 -2.40 -4.65
N HIS A 195 5.54 -1.35 -4.64
CA HIS A 195 5.97 -0.65 -3.45
C HIS A 195 5.72 0.84 -3.63
N ILE A 196 5.10 1.47 -2.65
CA ILE A 196 4.76 2.90 -2.68
C ILE A 196 5.36 3.58 -1.46
N VAL A 197 6.15 4.62 -1.69
CA VAL A 197 6.56 5.56 -0.66
C VAL A 197 5.83 6.88 -0.89
N GLU A 198 5.14 7.37 0.14
CA GLU A 198 4.40 8.63 0.10
C GLU A 198 5.05 9.63 1.05
N ARG A 199 5.16 10.87 0.61
CA ARG A 199 5.60 12.02 1.43
C ARG A 199 4.47 13.03 1.50
N MET A 200 3.78 13.05 2.63
CA MET A 200 2.57 13.84 2.84
C MET A 200 2.89 15.08 3.67
N LYS A 201 2.49 16.25 3.20
CA LYS A 201 2.63 17.50 3.94
C LYS A 201 1.47 18.46 3.70
N LEU A 202 1.24 19.30 4.67
CA LEU A 202 0.30 20.41 4.54
C LEU A 202 1.02 21.62 3.95
N ILE A 203 0.41 22.24 2.96
CA ILE A 203 0.86 23.49 2.34
C ILE A 203 -0.30 24.50 2.36
N GLU A 204 -0.05 25.74 1.94
CA GLU A 204 -1.10 26.77 1.86
C GLU A 204 -1.84 26.96 3.20
N ASN A 205 -1.09 27.10 4.29
CA ASN A 205 -1.61 27.24 5.66
C ASN A 205 -2.51 26.07 6.11
N GLY A 206 -2.30 24.87 5.59
CA GLY A 206 -3.06 23.67 5.94
C GLY A 206 -4.29 23.42 5.08
N GLU A 207 -4.55 24.27 4.08
CA GLU A 207 -5.69 24.13 3.17
C GLU A 207 -5.44 23.12 2.05
N THR A 208 -4.19 22.75 1.81
CA THR A 208 -3.83 21.76 0.79
C THR A 208 -2.95 20.68 1.39
N LEU A 209 -3.37 19.43 1.24
CA LEU A 209 -2.56 18.24 1.44
C LEU A 209 -1.81 17.95 0.14
N GLN A 210 -0.50 18.03 0.16
CA GLN A 210 0.36 17.59 -0.95
C GLN A 210 0.97 16.24 -0.62
N ILE A 211 0.88 15.31 -1.58
CA ILE A 211 1.48 13.98 -1.47
C ILE A 211 2.38 13.74 -2.68
N GLU A 212 3.65 13.50 -2.42
CA GLU A 212 4.59 12.99 -3.40
C GLU A 212 4.65 11.47 -3.27
N TYR A 213 4.44 10.77 -4.39
CA TYR A 213 4.49 9.33 -4.51
C TYR A 213 5.75 8.93 -5.24
N THR A 214 6.51 8.00 -4.65
CA THR A 214 7.55 7.23 -5.35
C THR A 214 7.08 5.79 -5.40
N MET A 215 6.93 5.24 -6.61
CA MET A 215 6.36 3.93 -6.83
C MET A 215 7.32 3.06 -7.65
N THR A 216 7.54 1.84 -7.20
CA THR A 216 8.31 0.82 -7.92
C THR A 216 7.50 -0.44 -8.08
N ASP A 217 7.58 -1.07 -9.26
CA ASP A 217 7.00 -2.39 -9.51
C ASP A 217 7.81 -3.11 -10.60
N PRO A 218 8.84 -3.87 -10.23
CA PRO A 218 9.75 -4.48 -11.20
C PRO A 218 9.10 -5.54 -12.09
N LYS A 219 7.90 -6.03 -11.75
CA LYS A 219 7.14 -6.92 -12.63
C LYS A 219 6.38 -6.15 -13.72
N SER A 220 6.13 -4.85 -13.51
CA SER A 220 5.30 -4.05 -14.40
C SER A 220 6.08 -2.96 -15.14
N TRP A 221 7.06 -2.30 -14.52
CA TRP A 221 7.87 -1.26 -15.16
C TRP A 221 9.29 -1.22 -14.63
N LYS A 222 10.15 -0.43 -15.30
CA LYS A 222 11.53 -0.18 -14.88
C LYS A 222 11.67 1.18 -14.22
N GLY A 223 12.49 1.23 -13.17
CA GLY A 223 12.79 2.46 -12.43
C GLY A 223 11.64 2.94 -11.55
N ASP A 224 11.78 4.14 -11.03
CA ASP A 224 10.84 4.75 -10.11
C ASP A 224 9.86 5.65 -10.87
N TRP A 225 8.60 5.56 -10.52
CA TRP A 225 7.59 6.51 -10.95
C TRP A 225 7.35 7.53 -9.84
N VAL A 226 7.70 8.77 -10.10
CA VAL A 226 7.53 9.86 -9.12
C VAL A 226 6.41 10.78 -9.58
N MET A 227 5.43 11.01 -8.71
CA MET A 227 4.26 11.83 -9.01
C MET A 227 3.82 12.61 -7.79
N THR A 228 3.31 13.82 -8.00
CA THR A 228 2.73 14.64 -6.95
C THR A 228 1.24 14.80 -7.17
N LYS A 229 0.45 14.61 -6.10
CA LYS A 229 -0.98 14.90 -6.06
C LYS A 229 -1.27 15.94 -4.99
N ARG A 230 -2.31 16.72 -5.21
CA ARG A 230 -2.79 17.75 -4.29
C ARG A 230 -4.26 17.51 -3.98
N PHE A 231 -4.62 17.77 -2.73
CA PHE A 231 -5.98 17.60 -2.23
C PHE A 231 -6.36 18.85 -1.46
N ASN A 232 -7.49 19.45 -1.81
CA ASN A 232 -8.01 20.62 -1.13
C ASN A 232 -8.81 20.20 0.09
N ARG A 233 -8.68 20.94 1.18
CA ARG A 233 -9.49 20.73 2.38
C ARG A 233 -10.93 21.16 2.12
N LEU A 234 -11.87 20.35 2.55
CA LEU A 234 -13.29 20.68 2.55
C LEU A 234 -13.73 21.01 3.97
N HIS A 235 -14.45 22.13 4.12
CA HIS A 235 -14.91 22.61 5.42
C HIS A 235 -16.40 22.33 5.66
N ASP A 236 -17.19 22.28 4.60
CA ASP A 236 -18.65 22.21 4.65
C ASP A 236 -19.21 20.92 4.03
N THR A 237 -18.34 19.96 3.74
CA THR A 237 -18.72 18.73 3.06
C THR A 237 -18.16 17.54 3.81
N ASP A 238 -19.01 16.57 4.03
CA ASP A 238 -18.64 15.28 4.59
C ASP A 238 -18.58 14.21 3.48
N ILE A 239 -18.07 13.03 3.82
CA ILE A 239 -18.10 11.90 2.91
C ILE A 239 -19.50 11.26 2.92
N ALA A 240 -19.93 10.78 1.77
CA ALA A 240 -21.10 9.92 1.63
C ALA A 240 -20.66 8.49 1.36
N GLU A 241 -21.43 7.55 1.83
CA GLU A 241 -21.28 6.14 1.48
C GLU A 241 -21.61 5.92 0.01
N VAL A 242 -20.72 5.30 -0.73
CA VAL A 242 -20.91 4.93 -2.14
C VAL A 242 -20.61 3.45 -2.30
N GLU A 243 -21.65 2.67 -2.24
CA GLU A 243 -21.56 1.23 -2.45
C GLU A 243 -21.46 0.88 -3.94
N CYS A 244 -20.73 -0.18 -4.22
CA CYS A 244 -20.75 -0.82 -5.51
C CYS A 244 -21.62 -2.08 -5.40
N THR A 245 -22.65 -2.13 -6.24
CA THR A 245 -23.54 -3.29 -6.32
C THR A 245 -23.40 -3.91 -7.71
N PRO A 246 -22.82 -5.11 -7.85
CA PRO A 246 -22.61 -5.77 -9.14
C PRO A 246 -23.92 -5.89 -9.95
N ASP A 247 -25.02 -6.18 -9.27
CA ASP A 247 -26.34 -6.33 -9.90
C ASP A 247 -26.84 -5.08 -10.62
N LEU A 248 -26.47 -3.88 -10.15
CA LEU A 248 -26.77 -2.63 -10.86
C LEU A 248 -25.94 -2.46 -12.13
N ASN A 249 -24.85 -3.19 -12.24
CA ASN A 249 -23.93 -3.16 -13.38
C ASN A 249 -24.20 -4.29 -14.38
N GLU A 250 -25.11 -5.22 -14.12
CA GLU A 250 -25.42 -6.35 -15.01
C GLU A 250 -25.86 -5.89 -16.41
N ASN A 251 -26.53 -4.75 -16.51
CA ASN A 251 -27.02 -4.19 -17.76
C ASN A 251 -26.03 -3.25 -18.45
N LEU A 252 -24.83 -3.04 -17.88
CA LEU A 252 -23.79 -2.28 -18.58
C LEU A 252 -23.28 -3.10 -19.78
N PRO A 253 -22.95 -2.44 -20.89
CA PRO A 253 -22.40 -3.15 -22.05
C PRO A 253 -21.22 -4.01 -21.65
N ALA A 254 -21.19 -5.25 -22.14
CA ALA A 254 -20.05 -6.14 -21.91
C ALA A 254 -18.77 -5.45 -22.30
N THR A 255 -17.83 -5.36 -21.36
CA THR A 255 -16.53 -4.76 -21.62
C THR A 255 -15.69 -5.71 -22.47
N SER A 256 -14.73 -5.20 -23.21
CA SER A 256 -13.84 -6.04 -24.01
C SER A 256 -13.02 -7.02 -23.17
N SER A 257 -12.85 -6.76 -21.87
CA SER A 257 -12.19 -7.66 -20.94
C SER A 257 -12.90 -9.00 -20.76
N GLN A 258 -14.23 -9.01 -20.85
CA GLN A 258 -15.01 -10.27 -20.77
C GLN A 258 -14.79 -11.17 -21.99
N SER A 259 -14.39 -10.62 -23.13
CA SER A 259 -14.11 -11.37 -24.35
C SER A 259 -12.63 -11.77 -24.51
N LEU A 260 -11.72 -11.16 -23.77
CA LEU A 260 -10.28 -11.40 -23.87
C LEU A 260 -9.72 -12.39 -22.83
N VAL A 261 -10.53 -12.79 -21.88
CA VAL A 261 -10.18 -13.77 -20.81
C VAL A 261 -10.78 -15.15 -21.08
N LYS A 262 -11.10 -15.46 -22.34
CA LYS A 262 -11.52 -16.82 -22.75
C LYS A 262 -10.32 -17.60 -23.27
#